data_ca03e9593a35bff1dc91df15cbc19f97
#
_entry.id   ca03e9593a35bff1dc91df15cbc19f97
#
_cell.length_a   1.000
_cell.length_b   1.000
_cell.length_c   1.000
_cell.angle_alpha   90.00
_cell.angle_beta   90.00
_cell.angle_gamma   90.00
#
_symmetry.space_group_name_H-M   'P 1'
#
loop_
_entity.id
_entity.type
_entity.pdbx_description
1 polymer ?
#
loop_
_entity_poly.entity_id
_entity_poly.type
_entity_poly.pdbx_seq_one_letter_code
_entity_poly.pdbx_strand_id
1 'polypeptide(L)'
;MTGFSVRSRGLRLLSTCDLAGRPDSLQVMLADGHAFVSHPFTGGFSVVDVRDPRRPEPVAYVPPPPGTRTLHLQLSDGFLLVTNEADNSHSQKYLDKAQYFGGQLGQDTDGLQEFSAGVRVYDVSTPSSPVEVGFLAIPGFGVHRLYWAGGRLGTASSMPAGYDDFILSVLDMTDPVAPALLGHWAPALDGVGRFGLHHAILDGSLAYGAWRAGGLHIVSFESGIFSPVGALEPSAWGGGNTHTTLPLPGRDLVVLADESVQDLGADGVRRIWLLDVADRHKPRVIGALPEPAEQDYRAMGGVFGPHNLHENRPGTWQSEDLIFATYQNAGVRVYDIASVQEPEEVAYCVPPPPAANVDPRASSALVPQSADLVVSADGLVIASDLNAGLSIMLFEGS
;
A
#
# COMPACT_ATOMS: atom_id res chain seq x y z
N MET A 1 -33.81 -8.19 -0.37
CA MET A 1 -32.41 -8.00 -0.83
C MET A 1 -32.47 -7.01 -1.99
N THR A 2 -32.23 -5.75 -1.74
CA THR A 2 -32.06 -4.74 -2.78
C THR A 2 -30.73 -5.07 -3.44
N GLY A 3 -30.76 -5.52 -4.69
CA GLY A 3 -29.56 -5.89 -5.45
C GLY A 3 -28.60 -4.70 -5.50
N PHE A 4 -27.40 -4.86 -4.92
CA PHE A 4 -26.31 -3.92 -5.10
C PHE A 4 -25.91 -3.98 -6.58
N SER A 5 -26.05 -2.89 -7.29
CA SER A 5 -25.55 -2.79 -8.66
C SER A 5 -24.12 -2.25 -8.63
N VAL A 6 -23.18 -2.99 -9.24
CA VAL A 6 -21.82 -2.48 -9.49
C VAL A 6 -21.94 -1.14 -10.24
N ARG A 7 -21.23 -0.13 -9.73
CA ARG A 7 -21.13 1.17 -10.39
C ARG A 7 -19.77 1.26 -11.03
N SER A 8 -19.77 1.53 -12.33
CA SER A 8 -18.50 1.64 -13.06
C SER A 8 -18.64 2.52 -14.29
N ARG A 9 -17.54 3.11 -14.69
CA ARG A 9 -17.33 3.85 -15.94
C ARG A 9 -15.89 3.60 -16.37
N GLY A 10 -15.64 3.18 -17.60
CA GLY A 10 -14.29 2.91 -18.12
C GLY A 10 -13.50 1.80 -17.43
N LEU A 11 -13.98 1.28 -16.28
CA LEU A 11 -13.50 0.08 -15.60
C LEU A 11 -14.63 -0.94 -15.51
N ARG A 12 -14.48 -2.08 -16.18
CA ARG A 12 -15.48 -3.14 -16.19
C ARG A 12 -15.11 -4.27 -15.24
N LEU A 13 -15.92 -4.52 -14.22
CA LEU A 13 -15.76 -5.66 -13.32
C LEU A 13 -15.93 -6.97 -14.13
N LEU A 14 -14.94 -7.86 -14.05
CA LEU A 14 -14.96 -9.17 -14.69
C LEU A 14 -15.36 -10.27 -13.71
N SER A 15 -14.81 -10.25 -12.50
CA SER A 15 -15.05 -11.25 -11.47
C SER A 15 -14.61 -10.73 -10.09
N THR A 16 -14.95 -11.51 -9.06
CA THR A 16 -14.45 -11.36 -7.68
C THR A 16 -13.91 -12.71 -7.18
N CYS A 17 -13.02 -12.70 -6.19
CA CYS A 17 -12.44 -13.88 -5.58
C CYS A 17 -12.37 -13.69 -4.05
N ASP A 18 -12.98 -14.61 -3.29
CA ASP A 18 -12.99 -14.61 -1.83
C ASP A 18 -11.74 -15.26 -1.20
N LEU A 19 -10.74 -15.58 -2.04
CA LEU A 19 -9.47 -16.17 -1.61
C LEU A 19 -9.62 -17.46 -0.81
N ALA A 20 -10.55 -18.32 -1.25
CA ALA A 20 -10.91 -19.59 -0.59
C ALA A 20 -11.35 -19.38 0.86
N GLY A 21 -12.18 -18.37 1.11
CA GLY A 21 -12.75 -18.05 2.41
C GLY A 21 -11.82 -17.23 3.32
N ARG A 22 -10.79 -16.57 2.76
CA ARG A 22 -9.93 -15.57 3.43
C ARG A 22 -10.11 -14.20 2.78
N PRO A 23 -11.28 -13.56 2.95
CA PRO A 23 -11.62 -12.38 2.15
C PRO A 23 -10.88 -11.11 2.60
N ASP A 24 -10.05 -11.16 3.65
CA ASP A 24 -9.17 -10.05 3.99
C ASP A 24 -7.99 -10.01 3.03
N SER A 25 -7.81 -8.89 2.35
CA SER A 25 -6.66 -8.69 1.48
C SER A 25 -6.17 -7.24 1.53
N LEU A 26 -4.84 -7.07 1.55
CA LEU A 26 -4.23 -5.74 1.61
C LEU A 26 -3.40 -5.50 0.37
N GLN A 27 -2.15 -5.93 0.30
CA GLN A 27 -1.35 -5.69 -0.90
C GLN A 27 -1.51 -6.82 -1.93
N VAL A 28 -1.53 -6.43 -3.20
CA VAL A 28 -1.58 -7.36 -4.33
C VAL A 28 -0.43 -7.09 -5.31
N MET A 29 0.27 -8.16 -5.70
CA MET A 29 1.31 -8.18 -6.73
C MET A 29 0.91 -9.10 -7.86
N LEU A 30 1.40 -8.85 -9.08
CA LEU A 30 1.06 -9.65 -10.27
C LEU A 30 2.33 -10.01 -11.04
N ALA A 31 2.51 -11.30 -11.34
CA ALA A 31 3.47 -11.80 -12.33
C ALA A 31 2.97 -13.09 -12.96
N ASP A 32 3.30 -13.29 -14.22
CA ASP A 32 3.05 -14.54 -14.98
C ASP A 32 1.62 -15.08 -14.83
N GLY A 33 0.63 -14.16 -14.85
CA GLY A 33 -0.78 -14.50 -14.72
C GLY A 33 -1.18 -15.00 -13.33
N HIS A 34 -0.40 -14.70 -12.28
CA HIS A 34 -0.73 -15.02 -10.90
C HIS A 34 -0.71 -13.76 -10.03
N ALA A 35 -1.75 -13.58 -9.22
CA ALA A 35 -1.82 -12.56 -8.19
C ALA A 35 -1.34 -13.11 -6.85
N PHE A 36 -0.43 -12.40 -6.19
CA PHE A 36 0.07 -12.68 -4.84
C PHE A 36 -0.56 -11.67 -3.89
N VAL A 37 -1.20 -12.15 -2.83
CA VAL A 37 -2.10 -11.32 -2.00
C VAL A 37 -1.80 -11.53 -0.53
N SER A 38 -1.50 -10.46 0.21
CA SER A 38 -1.31 -10.51 1.66
C SER A 38 -2.61 -10.50 2.43
N HIS A 39 -2.62 -11.15 3.59
CA HIS A 39 -3.74 -11.25 4.51
C HIS A 39 -3.43 -10.52 5.82
N PRO A 40 -3.98 -9.31 6.04
CA PRO A 40 -3.65 -8.51 7.22
C PRO A 40 -4.24 -9.05 8.52
N PHE A 41 -5.33 -9.82 8.48
CA PHE A 41 -6.04 -10.31 9.67
C PHE A 41 -5.95 -11.82 9.83
N THR A 42 -6.14 -12.59 8.74
CA THR A 42 -5.97 -14.05 8.77
C THR A 42 -4.51 -14.48 8.64
N GLY A 43 -3.64 -13.56 8.25
CA GLY A 43 -2.18 -13.72 8.16
C GLY A 43 -1.70 -14.47 6.91
N GLY A 44 -0.41 -14.37 6.62
CA GLY A 44 0.22 -15.01 5.47
C GLY A 44 -0.16 -14.40 4.13
N PHE A 45 -0.05 -15.19 3.06
CA PHE A 45 -0.41 -14.76 1.72
C PHE A 45 -1.01 -15.89 0.88
N SER A 46 -1.84 -15.52 -0.08
CA SER A 46 -2.40 -16.42 -1.08
C SER A 46 -1.81 -16.15 -2.46
N VAL A 47 -1.81 -17.18 -3.31
CA VAL A 47 -1.54 -17.07 -4.74
C VAL A 47 -2.78 -17.46 -5.51
N VAL A 48 -3.17 -16.63 -6.48
CA VAL A 48 -4.37 -16.79 -7.28
C VAL A 48 -3.98 -16.84 -8.75
N ASP A 49 -4.36 -17.89 -9.46
CA ASP A 49 -4.26 -17.97 -10.92
C ASP A 49 -5.34 -17.03 -11.52
N VAL A 50 -4.89 -16.03 -12.27
CA VAL A 50 -5.74 -15.03 -12.93
C VAL A 50 -5.56 -15.02 -14.45
N ARG A 51 -4.97 -16.09 -15.03
CA ARG A 51 -4.82 -16.25 -16.50
C ARG A 51 -6.17 -16.26 -17.20
N ASP A 52 -7.21 -16.79 -16.55
CA ASP A 52 -8.60 -16.48 -16.91
C ASP A 52 -9.17 -15.48 -15.89
N PRO A 53 -9.18 -14.17 -16.20
CA PRO A 53 -9.60 -13.16 -15.23
C PRO A 53 -11.11 -13.21 -14.90
N ARG A 54 -11.88 -14.07 -15.61
CA ARG A 54 -13.29 -14.33 -15.29
C ARG A 54 -13.48 -15.48 -14.33
N ARG A 55 -12.41 -16.27 -14.08
CA ARG A 55 -12.40 -17.45 -13.22
C ARG A 55 -11.11 -17.51 -12.39
N PRO A 56 -10.88 -16.53 -11.50
CA PRO A 56 -9.70 -16.54 -10.64
C PRO A 56 -9.74 -17.77 -9.72
N GLU A 57 -8.61 -18.47 -9.61
CA GLU A 57 -8.51 -19.70 -8.84
C GLU A 57 -7.40 -19.57 -7.79
N PRO A 58 -7.69 -19.61 -6.47
CA PRO A 58 -6.67 -19.72 -5.44
C PRO A 58 -5.91 -21.05 -5.57
N VAL A 59 -4.58 -20.96 -5.81
CA VAL A 59 -3.72 -22.14 -6.09
C VAL A 59 -2.73 -22.43 -4.97
N ALA A 60 -2.47 -21.46 -4.06
CA ALA A 60 -1.63 -21.67 -2.89
C ALA A 60 -2.02 -20.72 -1.74
N TYR A 61 -1.73 -21.14 -0.53
CA TYR A 61 -1.75 -20.32 0.68
C TYR A 61 -0.55 -20.68 1.55
N VAL A 62 0.20 -19.66 1.98
CA VAL A 62 1.33 -19.78 2.89
C VAL A 62 0.97 -19.07 4.21
N PRO A 63 0.87 -19.80 5.34
CA PRO A 63 0.54 -19.19 6.62
C PRO A 63 1.68 -18.30 7.12
N PRO A 64 1.40 -17.31 8.00
CA PRO A 64 2.45 -16.50 8.60
C PRO A 64 3.24 -17.33 9.64
N PRO A 65 4.48 -16.95 9.94
CA PRO A 65 5.17 -17.48 11.11
C PRO A 65 4.42 -17.13 12.40
N PRO A 66 4.55 -17.95 13.46
CA PRO A 66 3.89 -17.71 14.73
C PRO A 66 4.15 -16.28 15.27
N GLY A 67 3.10 -15.65 15.82
CA GLY A 67 3.18 -14.33 16.42
C GLY A 67 3.47 -13.18 15.44
N THR A 68 3.36 -13.43 14.13
CA THR A 68 3.55 -12.39 13.10
C THR A 68 2.31 -12.23 12.24
N ARG A 69 2.17 -11.04 11.66
CA ARG A 69 1.20 -10.78 10.59
C ARG A 69 1.90 -10.32 9.31
N THR A 70 1.23 -10.49 8.20
CA THR A 70 1.71 -10.14 6.87
C THR A 70 0.85 -9.03 6.29
N LEU A 71 1.44 -7.86 6.10
CA LEU A 71 0.71 -6.72 5.54
C LEU A 71 1.08 -6.48 4.08
N HIS A 72 2.36 -6.52 3.76
CA HIS A 72 2.84 -6.12 2.44
C HIS A 72 3.74 -7.16 1.80
N LEU A 73 3.75 -7.10 0.47
CA LEU A 73 4.50 -7.99 -0.43
C LEU A 73 5.26 -7.16 -1.45
N GLN A 74 6.37 -7.68 -1.96
CA GLN A 74 7.02 -7.14 -3.15
C GLN A 74 7.49 -8.30 -4.02
N LEU A 75 7.32 -8.17 -5.33
CA LEU A 75 7.61 -9.22 -6.29
C LEU A 75 8.51 -8.68 -7.38
N SER A 76 9.66 -9.32 -7.60
CA SER A 76 10.55 -9.08 -8.74
C SER A 76 11.43 -10.31 -8.97
N ASP A 77 11.84 -10.52 -10.22
CA ASP A 77 12.83 -11.53 -10.64
C ASP A 77 12.53 -12.96 -10.13
N GLY A 78 11.25 -13.32 -10.01
CA GLY A 78 10.83 -14.64 -9.51
C GLY A 78 10.88 -14.81 -8.00
N PHE A 79 11.18 -13.73 -7.25
CA PHE A 79 11.19 -13.72 -5.79
C PHE A 79 10.06 -12.86 -5.23
N LEU A 80 9.37 -13.40 -4.22
CA LEU A 80 8.38 -12.69 -3.42
C LEU A 80 8.98 -12.36 -2.06
N LEU A 81 9.08 -11.07 -1.75
CA LEU A 81 9.45 -10.56 -0.44
C LEU A 81 8.17 -10.35 0.37
N VAL A 82 8.16 -10.88 1.59
CA VAL A 82 7.00 -10.88 2.48
C VAL A 82 7.37 -10.18 3.78
N THR A 83 6.64 -9.12 4.14
CA THR A 83 6.85 -8.45 5.42
C THR A 83 6.32 -9.29 6.58
N ASN A 84 7.07 -9.31 7.67
CA ASN A 84 6.62 -9.86 8.94
C ASN A 84 6.83 -8.81 10.04
N GLU A 85 5.73 -8.38 10.63
CA GLU A 85 5.73 -7.57 11.85
C GLU A 85 5.03 -8.33 12.99
N ALA A 86 5.23 -7.88 14.21
CA ALA A 86 4.55 -8.43 15.38
C ALA A 86 3.02 -8.37 15.21
N ASP A 87 2.34 -9.45 15.52
CA ASP A 87 0.87 -9.48 15.47
C ASP A 87 0.26 -8.84 16.72
N ASN A 88 0.01 -7.55 16.64
CA ASN A 88 -0.69 -6.79 17.67
C ASN A 88 -2.18 -6.57 17.37
N SER A 89 -2.75 -7.29 16.40
CA SER A 89 -4.14 -7.11 15.93
C SER A 89 -5.20 -7.28 17.04
N HIS A 90 -4.84 -7.91 18.15
CA HIS A 90 -5.69 -8.10 19.31
C HIS A 90 -5.45 -7.09 20.44
N SER A 91 -4.46 -6.19 20.32
CA SER A 91 -4.18 -5.18 21.35
C SER A 91 -5.30 -4.12 21.40
N GLN A 92 -5.56 -3.58 22.59
CA GLN A 92 -6.55 -2.52 22.75
C GLN A 92 -6.17 -1.28 21.94
N LYS A 93 -4.87 -0.99 21.84
CA LYS A 93 -4.35 0.12 21.05
C LYS A 93 -4.66 -0.07 19.57
N TYR A 94 -4.46 -1.27 19.02
CA TYR A 94 -4.77 -1.56 17.63
C TYR A 94 -6.26 -1.47 17.32
N LEU A 95 -7.11 -1.95 18.22
CA LEU A 95 -8.57 -1.95 18.06
C LEU A 95 -9.19 -0.56 18.13
N ASP A 96 -8.53 0.39 18.81
CA ASP A 96 -8.91 1.80 18.84
C ASP A 96 -8.21 2.58 17.72
N LYS A 97 -8.90 2.79 16.58
CA LYS A 97 -8.35 3.52 15.43
C LYS A 97 -7.81 4.91 15.80
N ALA A 98 -8.49 5.65 16.67
CA ALA A 98 -8.07 6.99 17.06
C ALA A 98 -6.75 6.94 17.85
N GLN A 99 -6.60 5.97 18.74
CA GLN A 99 -5.38 5.75 19.50
C GLN A 99 -4.24 5.24 18.60
N TYR A 100 -4.54 4.28 17.72
CA TYR A 100 -3.54 3.66 16.84
C TYR A 100 -2.94 4.66 15.83
N PHE A 101 -3.78 5.53 15.26
CA PHE A 101 -3.35 6.51 14.25
C PHE A 101 -3.04 7.90 14.84
N GLY A 102 -3.42 8.18 16.08
CA GLY A 102 -3.30 9.50 16.71
C GLY A 102 -1.96 9.78 17.39
N GLY A 103 -1.08 8.80 17.53
CA GLY A 103 0.20 8.93 18.23
C GLY A 103 1.27 7.97 17.74
N GLN A 104 2.45 7.99 18.36
CA GLN A 104 3.51 7.02 18.07
C GLN A 104 3.04 5.59 18.40
N LEU A 105 3.45 4.64 17.56
CA LEU A 105 3.04 3.25 17.72
C LEU A 105 3.62 2.62 18.98
N GLY A 106 4.91 2.88 19.29
CA GLY A 106 5.65 2.18 20.32
C GLY A 106 5.92 0.72 19.96
N GLN A 107 6.76 0.07 20.73
CA GLN A 107 7.01 -1.38 20.60
C GLN A 107 5.86 -2.16 21.28
N ASP A 108 4.63 -2.10 20.72
CA ASP A 108 3.44 -2.77 21.27
C ASP A 108 3.54 -4.28 21.07
N THR A 109 4.50 -4.90 21.80
CA THR A 109 4.80 -6.33 21.77
C THR A 109 4.52 -7.01 23.09
N ASP A 110 3.96 -6.30 24.07
CA ASP A 110 3.67 -6.83 25.39
C ASP A 110 2.64 -7.97 25.32
N GLY A 111 2.99 -9.11 25.90
CA GLY A 111 2.14 -10.31 25.90
C GLY A 111 2.19 -11.12 24.60
N LEU A 112 2.95 -10.70 23.59
CA LEU A 112 3.16 -11.50 22.37
C LEU A 112 4.08 -12.70 22.69
N GLN A 113 3.80 -13.81 22.02
CA GLN A 113 4.69 -14.96 22.02
C GLN A 113 5.98 -14.64 21.25
N GLU A 114 6.98 -15.49 21.37
CA GLU A 114 8.19 -15.37 20.57
C GLU A 114 7.84 -15.36 19.08
N PHE A 115 8.34 -14.36 18.37
CA PHE A 115 8.07 -14.13 16.94
C PHE A 115 9.35 -13.75 16.21
N SER A 116 9.40 -13.97 14.91
CA SER A 116 10.52 -13.60 14.05
C SER A 116 10.08 -12.52 13.05
N ALA A 117 10.44 -11.27 13.37
CA ALA A 117 10.12 -10.11 12.55
C ALA A 117 11.21 -9.82 11.51
N GLY A 118 10.80 -9.32 10.33
CA GLY A 118 11.72 -8.99 9.25
C GLY A 118 11.11 -9.17 7.87
N VAL A 119 11.94 -9.60 6.92
CA VAL A 119 11.56 -9.85 5.52
C VAL A 119 11.87 -11.29 5.16
N ARG A 120 10.86 -12.07 4.77
CA ARG A 120 11.03 -13.40 4.21
C ARG A 120 11.05 -13.34 2.69
N VAL A 121 11.87 -14.19 2.10
CA VAL A 121 11.99 -14.30 0.64
C VAL A 121 11.52 -15.68 0.22
N TYR A 122 10.61 -15.70 -0.73
CA TYR A 122 10.10 -16.92 -1.35
C TYR A 122 10.48 -16.97 -2.81
N ASP A 123 10.98 -18.12 -3.25
CA ASP A 123 11.02 -18.48 -4.67
C ASP A 123 9.60 -18.80 -5.11
N VAL A 124 9.11 -18.07 -6.10
CA VAL A 124 7.77 -18.22 -6.66
C VAL A 124 7.81 -18.58 -8.16
N SER A 125 8.92 -19.12 -8.64
CA SER A 125 9.06 -19.65 -10.00
C SER A 125 8.00 -20.74 -10.32
N THR A 126 7.51 -21.40 -9.28
CA THR A 126 6.32 -22.27 -9.32
C THR A 126 5.24 -21.63 -8.44
N PRO A 127 4.35 -20.77 -8.98
CA PRO A 127 3.42 -19.99 -8.16
C PRO A 127 2.48 -20.81 -7.27
N SER A 128 2.13 -22.03 -7.67
CA SER A 128 1.29 -22.94 -6.87
C SER A 128 2.05 -23.61 -5.72
N SER A 129 3.38 -23.40 -5.59
CA SER A 129 4.23 -24.00 -4.56
C SER A 129 5.35 -23.06 -4.16
N PRO A 130 5.06 -21.91 -3.51
CA PRO A 130 6.07 -20.99 -3.01
C PRO A 130 7.01 -21.66 -2.02
N VAL A 131 8.32 -21.41 -2.13
CA VAL A 131 9.34 -22.00 -1.26
C VAL A 131 10.12 -20.89 -0.57
N GLU A 132 10.13 -20.87 0.77
CA GLU A 132 10.97 -19.93 1.51
C GLU A 132 12.46 -20.25 1.25
N VAL A 133 13.22 -19.26 0.78
CA VAL A 133 14.62 -19.36 0.40
C VAL A 133 15.54 -18.41 1.16
N GLY A 134 14.97 -17.42 1.87
CA GLY A 134 15.77 -16.45 2.62
C GLY A 134 14.97 -15.72 3.69
N PHE A 135 15.71 -15.17 4.66
CA PHE A 135 15.13 -14.35 5.73
C PHE A 135 16.12 -13.28 6.19
N LEU A 136 15.70 -12.03 6.13
CA LEU A 136 16.39 -10.90 6.76
C LEU A 136 15.69 -10.56 8.07
N ALA A 137 16.33 -10.87 9.20
CA ALA A 137 15.83 -10.50 10.52
C ALA A 137 15.96 -8.99 10.75
N ILE A 138 14.89 -8.35 11.21
CA ILE A 138 14.88 -6.97 11.71
C ILE A 138 14.26 -7.00 13.10
N PRO A 139 15.08 -7.21 14.15
CA PRO A 139 14.60 -7.34 15.52
C PRO A 139 13.89 -6.07 16.00
N GLY A 140 12.77 -6.23 16.70
CA GLY A 140 11.88 -5.18 17.17
C GLY A 140 10.46 -5.49 16.72
N PHE A 141 9.66 -4.48 16.40
CA PHE A 141 8.29 -4.70 15.92
C PHE A 141 8.24 -5.35 14.53
N GLY A 142 9.24 -5.05 13.68
CA GLY A 142 9.41 -5.68 12.37
C GLY A 142 9.23 -4.73 11.19
N VAL A 143 8.72 -5.28 10.08
CA VAL A 143 8.62 -4.58 8.80
C VAL A 143 7.17 -4.45 8.38
N HIS A 144 6.72 -3.20 8.20
CA HIS A 144 5.37 -2.88 7.78
C HIS A 144 5.23 -2.93 6.25
N ARG A 145 6.06 -2.17 5.53
CA ARG A 145 5.99 -2.07 4.07
C ARG A 145 7.37 -2.12 3.44
N LEU A 146 7.44 -2.60 2.20
CA LEU A 146 8.65 -2.65 1.39
C LEU A 146 8.41 -1.93 0.06
N TYR A 147 9.52 -1.58 -0.61
CA TYR A 147 9.58 -1.34 -2.04
C TYR A 147 10.84 -1.98 -2.61
N TRP A 148 10.65 -2.84 -3.61
CA TRP A 148 11.73 -3.40 -4.43
C TRP A 148 11.18 -3.75 -5.82
N ALA A 149 11.66 -3.07 -6.84
CA ALA A 149 11.23 -3.25 -8.23
C ALA A 149 12.30 -3.94 -9.08
N GLY A 150 13.14 -4.77 -8.43
CA GLY A 150 14.36 -5.34 -9.01
C GLY A 150 15.59 -4.44 -8.77
N GLY A 151 16.75 -4.93 -9.16
CA GLY A 151 18.01 -4.24 -8.96
C GLY A 151 18.56 -4.35 -7.53
N ARG A 152 19.60 -3.54 -7.24
CA ARG A 152 20.40 -3.69 -6.02
C ARG A 152 19.74 -3.15 -4.77
N LEU A 153 18.96 -2.10 -4.85
CA LEU A 153 18.44 -1.43 -3.67
C LEU A 153 16.95 -1.70 -3.48
N GLY A 154 16.56 -1.96 -2.23
CA GLY A 154 15.20 -1.94 -1.76
C GLY A 154 15.05 -1.00 -0.56
N THR A 155 13.83 -0.59 -0.27
CA THR A 155 13.47 0.15 0.95
C THR A 155 12.47 -0.61 1.78
N ALA A 156 12.52 -0.41 3.09
CA ALA A 156 11.54 -0.93 4.03
C ALA A 156 11.13 0.15 5.02
N SER A 157 9.84 0.20 5.31
CA SER A 157 9.29 0.83 6.50
C SER A 157 9.41 -0.19 7.63
N SER A 158 10.37 -0.03 8.51
CA SER A 158 10.63 -0.97 9.60
C SER A 158 10.67 -0.26 10.95
N MET A 159 10.33 -0.98 12.01
CA MET A 159 10.47 -0.48 13.38
C MET A 159 11.41 -1.40 14.17
N PRO A 160 12.73 -1.16 14.04
CA PRO A 160 13.74 -1.92 14.78
C PRO A 160 13.66 -1.65 16.28
N ALA A 161 14.26 -2.54 17.08
CA ALA A 161 14.36 -2.33 18.51
C ALA A 161 14.99 -0.96 18.85
N GLY A 162 14.36 -0.21 19.77
CA GLY A 162 14.79 1.11 20.18
C GLY A 162 14.16 2.28 19.43
N TYR A 163 13.28 2.00 18.45
CA TYR A 163 12.46 3.01 17.78
C TYR A 163 10.99 2.89 18.20
N ASP A 164 10.30 4.02 18.29
CA ASP A 164 8.90 4.09 18.72
C ASP A 164 7.91 4.18 17.56
N ASP A 165 8.40 4.27 16.32
CA ASP A 165 7.60 4.20 15.09
C ASP A 165 8.48 3.73 13.92
N PHE A 166 7.87 3.49 12.77
CA PHE A 166 8.53 3.01 11.57
C PHE A 166 9.49 4.04 10.98
N ILE A 167 10.65 3.56 10.55
CA ILE A 167 11.71 4.36 9.93
C ILE A 167 12.12 3.79 8.57
N LEU A 168 12.86 4.57 7.80
CA LEU A 168 13.42 4.10 6.54
C LEU A 168 14.59 3.17 6.79
N SER A 169 14.49 1.95 6.27
CA SER A 169 15.58 0.99 6.14
C SER A 169 15.91 0.81 4.66
N VAL A 170 17.19 0.82 4.31
CA VAL A 170 17.67 0.51 2.95
C VAL A 170 18.29 -0.87 2.96
N LEU A 171 17.91 -1.67 1.97
CA LEU A 171 18.29 -3.06 1.82
C LEU A 171 19.20 -3.24 0.60
N ASP A 172 20.24 -4.05 0.73
CA ASP A 172 21.00 -4.60 -0.39
C ASP A 172 20.30 -5.88 -0.90
N MET A 173 19.85 -5.82 -2.12
CA MET A 173 19.13 -6.89 -2.81
C MET A 173 19.99 -7.53 -3.92
N THR A 174 21.33 -7.33 -3.88
CA THR A 174 22.26 -7.93 -4.86
C THR A 174 22.12 -9.44 -4.93
N ASP A 175 21.88 -10.07 -3.79
CA ASP A 175 21.47 -11.47 -3.67
C ASP A 175 20.08 -11.51 -3.00
N PRO A 176 19.00 -11.67 -3.78
CA PRO A 176 17.65 -11.66 -3.24
C PRO A 176 17.38 -12.75 -2.17
N VAL A 177 18.10 -13.87 -2.20
CA VAL A 177 17.93 -14.94 -1.19
C VAL A 177 18.69 -14.66 0.10
N ALA A 178 19.61 -13.70 0.09
CA ALA A 178 20.39 -13.26 1.25
C ALA A 178 20.41 -11.72 1.36
N PRO A 179 19.23 -11.07 1.44
CA PRO A 179 19.17 -9.61 1.53
C PRO A 179 19.88 -9.11 2.78
N ALA A 180 20.50 -7.94 2.68
CA ALA A 180 21.24 -7.35 3.79
C ALA A 180 20.73 -5.93 4.10
N LEU A 181 20.77 -5.58 5.39
CA LEU A 181 20.46 -4.24 5.84
C LEU A 181 21.68 -3.33 5.63
N LEU A 182 21.51 -2.24 4.86
CA LEU A 182 22.56 -1.24 4.63
C LEU A 182 22.54 -0.10 5.64
N GLY A 183 21.39 0.21 6.23
CA GLY A 183 21.26 1.24 7.26
C GLY A 183 19.84 1.71 7.48
N HIS A 184 19.70 2.56 8.48
CA HIS A 184 18.44 3.19 8.88
C HIS A 184 18.54 4.70 8.81
N TRP A 185 17.43 5.35 8.51
CA TRP A 185 17.30 6.80 8.56
C TRP A 185 15.89 7.22 8.99
N ALA A 186 15.81 8.29 9.77
CA ALA A 186 14.57 8.96 10.08
C ALA A 186 14.82 10.49 10.12
N PRO A 187 13.86 11.32 9.69
CA PRO A 187 13.92 12.75 9.91
C PRO A 187 13.77 13.07 11.40
N ALA A 188 14.38 14.17 11.84
CA ALA A 188 14.10 14.73 13.16
C ALA A 188 12.74 15.45 13.08
N LEU A 189 11.69 14.82 13.57
CA LEU A 189 10.33 15.36 13.59
C LEU A 189 9.86 15.46 15.03
N ASP A 190 9.36 16.65 15.39
CA ASP A 190 8.78 16.95 16.69
C ASP A 190 7.31 17.35 16.53
N GLY A 191 6.47 16.98 17.47
CA GLY A 191 5.08 17.41 17.49
C GLY A 191 4.10 16.37 18.02
N VAL A 192 2.80 16.67 17.85
CA VAL A 192 1.70 15.76 18.20
C VAL A 192 1.26 15.06 16.92
N GLY A 193 1.30 13.70 16.92
CA GLY A 193 0.87 12.89 15.80
C GLY A 193 1.74 11.65 15.61
N ARG A 194 1.42 10.89 14.58
CA ARG A 194 2.19 9.74 14.16
C ARG A 194 3.09 10.12 12.99
N PHE A 195 4.40 10.10 13.21
CA PHE A 195 5.42 10.52 12.25
C PHE A 195 6.16 9.35 11.59
N GLY A 196 5.74 8.11 11.84
CA GLY A 196 6.38 6.94 11.27
C GLY A 196 6.30 6.90 9.74
N LEU A 197 7.35 6.38 9.10
CA LEU A 197 7.35 6.11 7.68
C LEU A 197 6.27 5.08 7.34
N HIS A 198 5.43 5.37 6.36
CA HIS A 198 4.52 4.36 5.82
C HIS A 198 5.14 3.66 4.60
N HIS A 199 5.59 4.40 3.62
CA HIS A 199 6.15 3.85 2.38
C HIS A 199 7.27 4.74 1.85
N ALA A 200 8.27 4.15 1.20
CA ALA A 200 9.30 4.88 0.48
C ALA A 200 9.55 4.22 -0.89
N ILE A 201 9.24 4.93 -1.97
CA ILE A 201 9.43 4.47 -3.34
C ILE A 201 10.77 5.01 -3.84
N LEU A 202 11.55 4.15 -4.52
CA LEU A 202 12.84 4.52 -5.08
C LEU A 202 12.71 5.03 -6.53
N ASP A 203 13.45 6.10 -6.81
CA ASP A 203 13.86 6.51 -8.16
C ASP A 203 15.39 6.62 -8.16
N GLY A 204 16.05 5.62 -8.72
CA GLY A 204 17.51 5.49 -8.63
C GLY A 204 17.98 5.35 -7.18
N SER A 205 18.78 6.30 -6.70
CA SER A 205 19.27 6.38 -5.31
C SER A 205 18.40 7.28 -4.42
N LEU A 206 17.33 7.87 -4.95
CA LEU A 206 16.43 8.74 -4.21
C LEU A 206 15.25 7.92 -3.66
N ALA A 207 15.03 8.02 -2.36
CA ALA A 207 13.85 7.49 -1.69
C ALA A 207 12.85 8.62 -1.45
N TYR A 208 11.65 8.48 -1.99
CA TYR A 208 10.51 9.37 -1.75
C TYR A 208 9.68 8.77 -0.64
N GLY A 209 9.84 9.29 0.57
CA GLY A 209 9.25 8.72 1.79
C GLY A 209 7.96 9.43 2.20
N ALA A 210 6.91 8.64 2.45
CA ALA A 210 5.62 9.07 3.00
C ALA A 210 5.63 8.91 4.52
N TRP A 211 5.78 10.02 5.24
CA TRP A 211 6.00 10.05 6.70
C TRP A 211 4.74 10.48 7.48
N ARG A 212 3.60 9.96 7.11
CA ARG A 212 2.32 10.24 7.80
C ARG A 212 2.16 11.73 8.15
N ALA A 213 2.12 12.10 9.42
CA ALA A 213 2.05 13.50 9.86
C ALA A 213 3.33 14.32 9.55
N GLY A 214 4.43 13.69 9.17
CA GLY A 214 5.66 14.32 8.73
C GLY A 214 5.70 14.69 7.24
N GLY A 215 4.75 14.22 6.44
CA GLY A 215 4.66 14.57 5.02
C GLY A 215 5.63 13.82 4.11
N LEU A 216 6.07 14.51 3.05
CA LEU A 216 7.06 13.98 2.11
C LEU A 216 8.48 14.30 2.58
N HIS A 217 9.36 13.29 2.58
CA HIS A 217 10.81 13.49 2.66
C HIS A 217 11.50 12.79 1.50
N ILE A 218 12.39 13.51 0.82
CA ILE A 218 13.24 12.99 -0.25
C ILE A 218 14.64 12.82 0.32
N VAL A 219 15.16 11.60 0.24
CA VAL A 219 16.46 11.23 0.81
C VAL A 219 17.28 10.50 -0.23
N SER A 220 18.54 10.92 -0.46
CA SER A 220 19.45 10.11 -1.26
C SER A 220 20.18 9.10 -0.37
N PHE A 221 20.46 7.93 -0.96
CA PHE A 221 21.30 6.92 -0.36
C PHE A 221 22.40 6.52 -1.34
N GLU A 222 23.61 6.96 -1.04
CA GLU A 222 24.78 6.71 -1.87
C GLU A 222 25.96 6.26 -1.03
N SER A 223 26.60 5.16 -1.44
CA SER A 223 27.79 4.62 -0.75
C SER A 223 27.63 4.42 0.76
N GLY A 224 26.43 4.05 1.21
CA GLY A 224 26.14 3.84 2.63
C GLY A 224 25.78 5.12 3.41
N ILE A 225 25.63 6.26 2.73
CA ILE A 225 25.36 7.54 3.36
C ILE A 225 23.96 8.02 2.98
N PHE A 226 23.17 8.36 4.01
CA PHE A 226 21.88 9.03 3.83
C PHE A 226 22.10 10.55 3.79
N SER A 227 21.54 11.20 2.78
CA SER A 227 21.61 12.66 2.63
C SER A 227 20.19 13.20 2.40
N PRO A 228 19.60 13.96 3.34
CA PRO A 228 18.34 14.64 3.12
C PRO A 228 18.45 15.59 1.93
N VAL A 229 17.52 15.48 0.98
CA VAL A 229 17.47 16.30 -0.23
C VAL A 229 16.40 17.38 -0.10
N GLY A 230 15.18 17.00 0.30
CA GLY A 230 14.10 17.96 0.48
C GLY A 230 12.96 17.36 1.29
N ALA A 231 12.07 18.23 1.75
CA ALA A 231 10.88 17.83 2.47
C ALA A 231 9.72 18.79 2.20
N LEU A 232 8.50 18.29 2.39
CA LEU A 232 7.29 19.09 2.34
C LEU A 232 6.33 18.63 3.44
N GLU A 233 6.03 19.51 4.37
CA GLU A 233 5.16 19.23 5.50
C GLU A 233 3.68 19.27 5.11
N PRO A 234 2.79 18.49 5.78
CA PRO A 234 1.36 18.46 5.51
C PRO A 234 0.65 19.81 5.64
N SER A 235 1.18 20.74 6.41
CA SER A 235 0.68 22.11 6.51
C SER A 235 0.58 22.82 5.15
N ALA A 236 1.40 22.40 4.16
CA ALA A 236 1.38 22.97 2.82
C ALA A 236 0.10 22.63 2.03
N TRP A 237 -0.62 21.58 2.41
CA TRP A 237 -1.85 21.16 1.73
C TRP A 237 -3.04 20.90 2.65
N GLY A 238 -2.87 21.08 3.97
CA GLY A 238 -3.93 20.80 4.94
C GLY A 238 -4.18 19.32 5.22
N GLY A 239 -3.24 18.44 4.83
CA GLY A 239 -3.27 17.01 5.07
C GLY A 239 -2.66 16.61 6.42
N GLY A 240 -2.28 15.35 6.57
CA GLY A 240 -1.62 14.90 7.81
C GLY A 240 -1.52 13.38 7.99
N ASN A 241 -1.80 12.60 6.95
CA ASN A 241 -1.56 11.16 6.99
C ASN A 241 -0.98 10.69 5.64
N THR A 242 0.19 11.24 5.31
CA THR A 242 0.91 10.93 4.06
C THR A 242 1.21 9.44 4.02
N HIS A 243 0.63 8.75 3.03
CA HIS A 243 0.61 7.30 2.95
C HIS A 243 1.48 6.75 1.83
N THR A 244 1.32 7.28 0.63
CA THR A 244 2.07 6.85 -0.56
C THR A 244 2.55 8.06 -1.34
N THR A 245 3.80 8.03 -1.80
CA THR A 245 4.44 9.06 -2.60
C THR A 245 5.00 8.42 -3.86
N LEU A 246 4.29 8.50 -4.98
CA LEU A 246 4.67 7.92 -6.25
C LEU A 246 5.45 8.95 -7.09
N PRO A 247 6.76 8.78 -7.29
CA PRO A 247 7.52 9.64 -8.20
C PRO A 247 7.16 9.36 -9.67
N LEU A 248 7.07 10.43 -10.45
CA LEU A 248 6.92 10.42 -11.91
C LEU A 248 8.12 11.20 -12.50
N PRO A 249 9.29 10.53 -12.64
CA PRO A 249 10.55 11.21 -12.91
C PRO A 249 10.60 11.89 -14.27
N GLY A 250 9.92 11.38 -15.29
CA GLY A 250 9.84 12.00 -16.62
C GLY A 250 9.06 13.31 -16.64
N ARG A 251 8.32 13.62 -15.58
CA ARG A 251 7.52 14.85 -15.43
C ARG A 251 7.97 15.72 -14.26
N ASP A 252 8.99 15.34 -13.52
CA ASP A 252 9.40 16.00 -12.27
C ASP A 252 8.25 16.18 -11.28
N LEU A 253 7.37 15.15 -11.18
CA LEU A 253 6.20 15.15 -10.31
C LEU A 253 6.31 14.06 -9.24
N VAL A 254 5.56 14.28 -8.15
CA VAL A 254 5.19 13.25 -7.18
C VAL A 254 3.67 13.27 -7.01
N VAL A 255 3.05 12.10 -7.11
CA VAL A 255 1.66 11.90 -6.72
C VAL A 255 1.63 11.41 -5.28
N LEU A 256 0.99 12.17 -4.40
CA LEU A 256 0.94 11.89 -2.97
C LEU A 256 -0.49 11.52 -2.55
N ALA A 257 -0.70 10.31 -2.05
CA ALA A 257 -1.95 9.92 -1.42
C ALA A 257 -1.90 10.22 0.09
N ASP A 258 -2.89 10.96 0.57
CA ASP A 258 -3.09 11.28 1.98
C ASP A 258 -4.25 10.42 2.51
N GLU A 259 -3.94 9.40 3.33
CA GLU A 259 -4.86 8.33 3.71
C GLU A 259 -5.95 8.82 4.68
N SER A 260 -7.20 8.43 4.43
CA SER A 260 -8.26 8.43 5.43
C SER A 260 -8.24 7.12 6.24
N VAL A 261 -8.40 7.22 7.55
CA VAL A 261 -8.40 6.07 8.46
C VAL A 261 -9.63 6.00 9.37
N GLN A 262 -10.39 7.09 9.47
CA GLN A 262 -11.58 7.15 10.30
C GLN A 262 -12.85 6.96 9.48
N ASP A 263 -13.81 6.25 10.08
CA ASP A 263 -15.12 6.05 9.47
C ASP A 263 -15.86 7.39 9.29
N LEU A 264 -16.72 7.46 8.27
CA LEU A 264 -17.56 8.61 7.97
C LEU A 264 -16.77 9.91 7.68
N GLY A 265 -15.47 9.80 7.36
CA GLY A 265 -14.61 10.94 7.11
C GLY A 265 -14.34 11.79 8.36
N ALA A 266 -14.34 11.18 9.55
CA ALA A 266 -14.15 11.88 10.82
C ALA A 266 -12.73 12.49 10.97
N ASP A 267 -11.75 12.04 10.18
CA ASP A 267 -10.40 12.60 10.09
C ASP A 267 -10.25 13.72 9.03
N GLY A 268 -11.37 14.22 8.52
CA GLY A 268 -11.42 15.35 7.61
C GLY A 268 -11.25 14.95 6.14
N VAL A 269 -10.91 15.94 5.30
CA VAL A 269 -10.75 15.73 3.87
C VAL A 269 -9.34 15.22 3.59
N ARG A 270 -9.27 14.05 2.97
CA ARG A 270 -8.03 13.43 2.47
C ARG A 270 -8.10 13.33 0.96
N ARG A 271 -7.00 13.63 0.28
CA ARG A 271 -6.94 13.72 -1.19
C ARG A 271 -5.70 13.07 -1.74
N ILE A 272 -5.66 12.93 -3.06
CA ILE A 272 -4.44 12.65 -3.81
C ILE A 272 -3.94 13.99 -4.35
N TRP A 273 -2.70 14.33 -3.99
CA TRP A 273 -2.07 15.61 -4.30
C TRP A 273 -1.05 15.47 -5.41
N LEU A 274 -0.89 16.51 -6.22
CA LEU A 274 0.15 16.64 -7.23
C LEU A 274 1.22 17.61 -6.72
N LEU A 275 2.45 17.14 -6.68
CA LEU A 275 3.59 17.90 -6.21
C LEU A 275 4.59 18.12 -7.36
N ASP A 276 5.09 19.33 -7.52
CA ASP A 276 6.21 19.66 -8.38
C ASP A 276 7.50 19.42 -7.59
N VAL A 277 8.40 18.62 -8.16
CA VAL A 277 9.71 18.27 -7.62
C VAL A 277 10.85 18.55 -8.60
N ALA A 278 10.65 19.47 -9.58
CA ALA A 278 11.70 19.90 -10.48
C ALA A 278 12.91 20.45 -9.69
N ASP A 279 12.68 21.19 -8.61
CA ASP A 279 13.66 21.43 -7.56
C ASP A 279 13.37 20.51 -6.38
N ARG A 280 14.07 19.37 -6.31
CA ARG A 280 13.88 18.37 -5.24
C ARG A 280 14.19 18.90 -3.84
N HIS A 281 14.92 20.01 -3.73
CA HIS A 281 15.18 20.67 -2.45
C HIS A 281 13.98 21.51 -1.97
N LYS A 282 13.05 21.84 -2.87
CA LYS A 282 11.88 22.71 -2.60
C LYS A 282 10.61 22.14 -3.22
N PRO A 283 10.17 20.94 -2.84
CA PRO A 283 8.90 20.40 -3.32
C PRO A 283 7.74 21.35 -3.04
N ARG A 284 6.76 21.40 -3.93
CA ARG A 284 5.60 22.27 -3.74
C ARG A 284 4.30 21.61 -4.25
N VAL A 285 3.19 21.88 -3.61
CA VAL A 285 1.87 21.45 -4.08
C VAL A 285 1.48 22.30 -5.30
N ILE A 286 1.04 21.65 -6.36
CA ILE A 286 0.56 22.29 -7.58
C ILE A 286 -0.91 21.97 -7.91
N GLY A 287 -1.50 20.97 -7.27
CA GLY A 287 -2.88 20.58 -7.49
C GLY A 287 -3.30 19.39 -6.63
N ALA A 288 -4.55 18.98 -6.82
CA ALA A 288 -5.11 17.77 -6.24
C ALA A 288 -6.01 17.09 -7.27
N LEU A 289 -6.11 15.75 -7.20
CA LEU A 289 -7.06 15.00 -8.01
C LEU A 289 -8.50 15.24 -7.50
N PRO A 290 -9.50 15.19 -8.38
CA PRO A 290 -10.90 15.34 -7.98
C PRO A 290 -11.33 14.22 -7.03
N GLU A 291 -12.13 14.56 -6.00
CA GLU A 291 -12.76 13.56 -5.14
C GLU A 291 -13.89 12.84 -5.89
N PRO A 292 -14.09 11.53 -5.64
CA PRO A 292 -15.30 10.84 -6.11
C PRO A 292 -16.58 11.56 -5.66
N ALA A 293 -17.46 11.91 -6.59
CA ALA A 293 -18.61 12.79 -6.32
C ALA A 293 -19.96 12.25 -6.85
N GLU A 294 -19.98 11.09 -7.48
CA GLU A 294 -21.21 10.51 -8.03
C GLU A 294 -22.16 9.97 -6.94
N GLN A 295 -21.72 9.96 -5.69
CA GLN A 295 -22.49 9.53 -4.53
C GLN A 295 -21.92 10.14 -3.24
N ASP A 296 -22.74 10.24 -2.19
CA ASP A 296 -22.29 10.60 -0.84
C ASP A 296 -21.67 9.38 -0.13
N TYR A 297 -20.41 9.10 -0.44
CA TYR A 297 -19.68 7.98 0.13
C TYR A 297 -19.43 8.12 1.64
N ARG A 298 -19.32 9.37 2.15
CA ARG A 298 -19.15 9.61 3.59
C ARG A 298 -20.37 9.14 4.39
N ALA A 299 -21.57 9.34 3.86
CA ALA A 299 -22.81 8.92 4.52
C ALA A 299 -23.06 7.40 4.47
N MET A 300 -22.33 6.64 3.62
CA MET A 300 -22.54 5.20 3.49
C MET A 300 -21.93 4.38 4.64
N GLY A 301 -21.07 4.96 5.44
CA GLY A 301 -20.28 4.25 6.45
C GLY A 301 -18.97 3.68 5.88
N GLY A 302 -18.16 3.11 6.77
CA GLY A 302 -16.78 2.75 6.43
C GLY A 302 -15.90 3.98 6.22
N VAL A 303 -14.71 3.76 5.74
CA VAL A 303 -13.74 4.82 5.47
C VAL A 303 -13.89 5.34 4.04
N PHE A 304 -13.87 6.65 3.86
CA PHE A 304 -13.88 7.32 2.57
C PHE A 304 -12.61 8.15 2.40
N GLY A 305 -11.82 7.84 1.42
CA GLY A 305 -10.60 8.56 1.06
C GLY A 305 -9.62 7.70 0.29
N PRO A 306 -8.55 8.30 -0.24
CA PRO A 306 -7.53 7.55 -0.96
C PRO A 306 -6.76 6.65 0.00
N HIS A 307 -6.19 5.56 -0.57
CA HIS A 307 -5.32 4.67 0.18
C HIS A 307 -4.02 4.41 -0.60
N ASN A 308 -4.01 3.53 -1.60
CA ASN A 308 -2.83 3.20 -2.38
C ASN A 308 -2.92 3.68 -3.84
N LEU A 309 -1.76 3.82 -4.45
CA LEU A 309 -1.57 4.11 -5.87
C LEU A 309 -0.92 2.90 -6.54
N HIS A 310 -1.22 2.68 -7.80
CA HIS A 310 -0.46 1.75 -8.62
C HIS A 310 0.99 2.22 -8.79
N GLU A 311 1.95 1.36 -8.51
CA GLU A 311 3.38 1.72 -8.39
C GLU A 311 4.12 1.53 -9.71
N ASN A 312 3.72 1.92 -10.86
CA ASN A 312 4.48 1.92 -12.14
C ASN A 312 5.70 0.96 -12.19
N ARG A 313 5.50 -0.31 -11.81
CA ARG A 313 6.60 -1.29 -11.67
C ARG A 313 6.96 -1.90 -13.03
N PRO A 314 8.21 -2.36 -13.24
CA PRO A 314 8.56 -3.13 -14.43
C PRO A 314 7.61 -4.31 -14.65
N GLY A 315 7.16 -4.52 -15.88
CA GLY A 315 6.23 -5.60 -16.24
C GLY A 315 4.75 -5.33 -15.94
N THR A 316 4.42 -4.20 -15.30
CA THR A 316 3.05 -3.73 -15.08
C THR A 316 2.71 -2.55 -15.99
N TRP A 317 1.50 -2.00 -15.88
CA TRP A 317 1.15 -0.75 -16.54
C TRP A 317 2.07 0.36 -16.04
N GLN A 318 2.66 1.10 -16.98
CA GLN A 318 3.51 2.24 -16.67
C GLN A 318 2.97 3.48 -17.36
N SER A 319 2.65 4.49 -16.59
CA SER A 319 2.15 5.76 -17.11
C SER A 319 2.55 6.90 -16.17
N GLU A 320 2.89 8.02 -16.74
CA GLU A 320 3.07 9.27 -16.00
C GLU A 320 1.87 10.22 -16.20
N ASP A 321 0.87 9.80 -16.98
CA ASP A 321 -0.34 10.56 -17.26
C ASP A 321 -1.59 9.92 -16.66
N LEU A 322 -1.63 8.59 -16.51
CA LEU A 322 -2.75 7.88 -15.90
C LEU A 322 -2.39 7.37 -14.51
N ILE A 323 -3.12 7.81 -13.51
CA ILE A 323 -2.96 7.42 -12.10
C ILE A 323 -4.12 6.52 -11.71
N PHE A 324 -3.79 5.27 -11.34
CA PHE A 324 -4.76 4.34 -10.77
C PHE A 324 -4.62 4.37 -9.24
N ALA A 325 -5.75 4.48 -8.56
CA ALA A 325 -5.80 4.61 -7.10
C ALA A 325 -6.94 3.79 -6.49
N THR A 326 -6.75 3.28 -5.28
CA THR A 326 -7.85 2.84 -4.43
C THR A 326 -8.36 4.01 -3.61
N TYR A 327 -9.69 4.08 -3.47
CA TYR A 327 -10.38 5.13 -2.73
C TYR A 327 -11.36 4.53 -1.71
N GLN A 328 -10.92 3.48 -1.04
CA GLN A 328 -11.63 2.71 0.00
C GLN A 328 -13.10 2.41 -0.37
N ASN A 329 -14.11 2.95 0.34
CA ASN A 329 -15.51 2.63 0.03
C ASN A 329 -16.01 3.20 -1.31
N ALA A 330 -15.23 4.07 -1.93
CA ALA A 330 -15.47 4.55 -3.29
C ALA A 330 -14.77 3.68 -4.38
N GLY A 331 -14.11 2.59 -3.99
CA GLY A 331 -13.57 1.61 -4.93
C GLY A 331 -12.27 2.03 -5.62
N VAL A 332 -12.12 1.66 -6.88
CA VAL A 332 -10.96 1.97 -7.73
C VAL A 332 -11.27 3.16 -8.63
N ARG A 333 -10.29 4.07 -8.75
CA ARG A 333 -10.36 5.30 -9.55
C ARG A 333 -9.19 5.40 -10.51
N VAL A 334 -9.43 5.98 -11.68
CA VAL A 334 -8.40 6.29 -12.67
C VAL A 334 -8.49 7.76 -13.02
N TYR A 335 -7.36 8.42 -12.94
CA TYR A 335 -7.25 9.85 -13.21
C TYR A 335 -6.31 10.11 -14.37
N ASP A 336 -6.68 10.99 -15.28
CA ASP A 336 -5.81 11.58 -16.28
C ASP A 336 -5.21 12.87 -15.72
N ILE A 337 -3.89 12.93 -15.69
CA ILE A 337 -3.11 14.10 -15.23
C ILE A 337 -2.21 14.66 -16.35
N ALA A 338 -2.49 14.35 -17.62
CA ALA A 338 -1.75 14.95 -18.74
C ALA A 338 -1.73 16.47 -18.61
N SER A 339 -2.86 17.09 -18.21
CA SER A 339 -2.92 18.46 -17.71
C SER A 339 -2.94 18.47 -16.18
N VAL A 340 -1.83 18.85 -15.53
CA VAL A 340 -1.77 18.96 -14.05
C VAL A 340 -2.63 20.09 -13.49
N GLN A 341 -3.05 21.03 -14.33
CA GLN A 341 -3.96 22.14 -13.95
C GLN A 341 -5.43 21.71 -13.96
N GLU A 342 -5.76 20.73 -14.76
CA GLU A 342 -7.13 20.22 -14.96
C GLU A 342 -7.12 18.69 -14.95
N PRO A 343 -6.79 18.05 -13.80
CA PRO A 343 -6.82 16.59 -13.69
C PRO A 343 -8.27 16.09 -13.73
N GLU A 344 -8.52 15.01 -14.45
CA GLU A 344 -9.84 14.43 -14.63
C GLU A 344 -9.95 13.00 -14.13
N GLU A 345 -11.08 12.61 -13.50
CA GLU A 345 -11.42 11.22 -13.28
C GLU A 345 -11.98 10.63 -14.58
N VAL A 346 -11.22 9.74 -15.21
CA VAL A 346 -11.58 9.13 -16.50
C VAL A 346 -12.27 7.78 -16.36
N ALA A 347 -12.02 7.05 -15.28
CA ALA A 347 -12.65 5.75 -15.04
C ALA A 347 -12.80 5.46 -13.55
N TYR A 348 -13.81 4.64 -13.20
CA TYR A 348 -13.95 4.10 -11.86
C TYR A 348 -14.73 2.77 -11.84
N CYS A 349 -14.54 2.00 -10.77
CA CYS A 349 -15.37 0.87 -10.41
C CYS A 349 -15.50 0.75 -8.90
N VAL A 350 -16.74 0.70 -8.41
CA VAL A 350 -17.07 0.40 -7.01
C VAL A 350 -17.46 -1.07 -6.93
N PRO A 351 -16.60 -1.94 -6.37
CA PRO A 351 -16.88 -3.36 -6.25
C PRO A 351 -18.11 -3.67 -5.38
N PRO A 352 -18.63 -4.90 -5.41
CA PRO A 352 -19.68 -5.34 -4.50
C PRO A 352 -19.22 -5.24 -3.04
N PRO A 353 -20.14 -4.95 -2.08
CA PRO A 353 -19.81 -4.97 -0.67
C PRO A 353 -19.46 -6.39 -0.19
N PRO A 354 -18.70 -6.52 0.91
CA PRO A 354 -18.41 -7.79 1.55
C PRO A 354 -19.69 -8.45 2.08
N ALA A 355 -19.66 -9.78 2.22
CA ALA A 355 -20.72 -10.52 2.91
C ALA A 355 -20.68 -10.31 4.43
N ALA A 356 -19.48 -10.08 4.97
CA ALA A 356 -19.22 -9.77 6.37
C ALA A 356 -17.88 -9.00 6.48
N ASN A 357 -17.73 -8.21 7.52
CA ASN A 357 -16.44 -7.59 7.82
C ASN A 357 -15.52 -8.59 8.54
N VAL A 358 -14.27 -8.66 8.11
CA VAL A 358 -13.17 -9.42 8.73
C VAL A 358 -12.27 -8.50 9.54
N ASP A 359 -12.08 -7.25 9.11
CA ASP A 359 -11.35 -6.23 9.89
C ASP A 359 -12.05 -6.05 11.25
N PRO A 360 -11.38 -6.37 12.38
CA PRO A 360 -11.98 -6.22 13.71
C PRO A 360 -12.27 -4.77 14.08
N ARG A 361 -11.72 -3.81 13.33
CA ARG A 361 -11.93 -2.36 13.52
C ARG A 361 -13.00 -1.78 12.58
N ALA A 362 -13.55 -2.59 11.70
CA ALA A 362 -14.54 -2.12 10.74
C ALA A 362 -15.82 -1.63 11.45
N SER A 363 -16.47 -0.62 10.88
CA SER A 363 -17.82 -0.23 11.27
C SER A 363 -18.81 -1.35 10.93
N SER A 364 -20.04 -1.24 11.43
CA SER A 364 -21.09 -2.21 11.10
C SER A 364 -21.57 -2.12 9.63
N ALA A 365 -21.15 -1.10 8.88
CA ALA A 365 -21.51 -0.92 7.49
C ALA A 365 -20.82 -1.98 6.61
N LEU A 366 -21.60 -2.66 5.77
CA LEU A 366 -21.08 -3.56 4.75
C LEU A 366 -20.90 -2.75 3.45
N VAL A 367 -19.72 -2.17 3.31
CA VAL A 367 -19.31 -1.38 2.13
C VAL A 367 -17.92 -1.86 1.68
N PRO A 368 -17.58 -1.70 0.39
CA PRO A 368 -16.21 -1.99 -0.06
C PRO A 368 -15.19 -1.20 0.75
N GLN A 369 -14.01 -1.76 0.94
CA GLN A 369 -12.85 -1.08 1.51
C GLN A 369 -11.63 -1.44 0.65
N SER A 370 -11.66 -0.94 -0.61
CA SER A 370 -10.59 -1.19 -1.58
C SER A 370 -9.27 -0.66 -1.06
N ALA A 371 -8.28 -1.55 -0.92
CA ALA A 371 -7.06 -1.27 -0.18
C ALA A 371 -5.85 -1.03 -1.08
N ASP A 372 -5.58 -1.93 -2.03
CA ASP A 372 -4.44 -1.83 -2.94
C ASP A 372 -4.83 -2.28 -4.34
N LEU A 373 -3.97 -2.02 -5.32
CA LEU A 373 -4.20 -2.45 -6.68
C LEU A 373 -2.90 -2.66 -7.45
N VAL A 374 -2.97 -3.56 -8.42
CA VAL A 374 -1.96 -3.71 -9.47
C VAL A 374 -2.65 -3.69 -10.83
N VAL A 375 -1.98 -3.10 -11.82
CA VAL A 375 -2.49 -3.03 -13.20
C VAL A 375 -1.49 -3.74 -14.10
N SER A 376 -1.93 -4.78 -14.82
CA SER A 376 -1.10 -5.46 -15.81
C SER A 376 -0.82 -4.56 -17.03
N ALA A 377 0.21 -4.89 -17.80
CA ALA A 377 0.59 -4.11 -18.98
C ALA A 377 -0.52 -4.03 -20.06
N ASP A 378 -1.47 -4.96 -20.05
CA ASP A 378 -2.62 -5.02 -20.96
C ASP A 378 -3.92 -4.47 -20.35
N GLY A 379 -3.84 -3.81 -19.19
CA GLY A 379 -4.96 -3.09 -18.57
C GLY A 379 -5.86 -3.93 -17.67
N LEU A 380 -5.46 -5.14 -17.28
CA LEU A 380 -6.16 -5.89 -16.24
C LEU A 380 -5.86 -5.26 -14.88
N VAL A 381 -6.88 -4.79 -14.18
CA VAL A 381 -6.79 -4.18 -12.85
C VAL A 381 -7.24 -5.19 -11.80
N ILE A 382 -6.36 -5.53 -10.88
CA ILE A 382 -6.67 -6.40 -9.74
C ILE A 382 -6.58 -5.54 -8.50
N ALA A 383 -7.70 -5.39 -7.80
CA ALA A 383 -7.78 -4.63 -6.56
C ALA A 383 -8.11 -5.54 -5.38
N SER A 384 -7.43 -5.31 -4.27
CA SER A 384 -7.70 -5.95 -2.97
C SER A 384 -8.74 -5.17 -2.18
N ASP A 385 -9.38 -5.85 -1.25
CA ASP A 385 -10.34 -5.26 -0.31
C ASP A 385 -10.14 -5.84 1.08
N LEU A 386 -10.22 -5.03 2.11
CA LEU A 386 -9.98 -5.47 3.51
C LEU A 386 -10.96 -6.54 3.98
N ASN A 387 -12.10 -6.71 3.28
CA ASN A 387 -13.18 -7.61 3.71
C ASN A 387 -13.80 -8.44 2.57
N ALA A 388 -13.49 -8.15 1.30
CA ALA A 388 -14.18 -8.74 0.14
C ALA A 388 -13.24 -9.52 -0.82
N GLY A 389 -11.97 -9.71 -0.45
CA GLY A 389 -10.98 -10.40 -1.27
C GLY A 389 -10.53 -9.57 -2.47
N LEU A 390 -10.52 -10.17 -3.66
CA LEU A 390 -10.10 -9.50 -4.88
C LEU A 390 -11.27 -9.13 -5.78
N SER A 391 -11.14 -7.98 -6.42
CA SER A 391 -11.97 -7.57 -7.57
C SER A 391 -11.08 -7.47 -8.80
N ILE A 392 -11.47 -8.16 -9.87
CA ILE A 392 -10.73 -8.21 -11.12
C ILE A 392 -11.52 -7.44 -12.18
N MET A 393 -10.89 -6.43 -12.75
CA MET A 393 -11.49 -5.46 -13.66
C MET A 393 -10.67 -5.33 -14.93
N LEU A 394 -11.27 -4.84 -15.98
CA LEU A 394 -10.59 -4.43 -17.20
C LEU A 394 -10.73 -2.92 -17.39
N PHE A 395 -9.63 -2.25 -17.58
CA PHE A 395 -9.60 -0.86 -18.00
C PHE A 395 -9.86 -0.81 -19.53
N GLU A 396 -10.95 -0.16 -19.92
CA GLU A 396 -11.40 -0.08 -21.32
C GLU A 396 -10.92 1.19 -22.04
N GLY A 397 -10.09 2.00 -21.35
CA GLY A 397 -9.67 3.30 -21.83
C GLY A 397 -10.69 4.40 -21.49
N SER A 398 -10.30 5.63 -21.74
CA SER A 398 -11.15 6.84 -21.60
C SER A 398 -11.87 7.16 -22.88
#